data_74e47167c7fbd93c1df149165bb580a0
#
_entry.id   74e47167c7fbd93c1df149165bb580a0
#
_cell.length_a   1.000
_cell.length_b   1.000
_cell.length_c   1.000
_cell.angle_alpha   90.00
_cell.angle_beta   90.00
_cell.angle_gamma   90.00
#
_symmetry.space_group_name_H-M   'P 1'
#
loop_
_entity.id
_entity.type
_entity.pdbx_description
1 polymer ?
#
loop_
_entity_poly.entity_id
_entity_poly.type
_entity_poly.pdbx_seq_one_letter_code
_entity_poly.pdbx_strand_id
1 'polypeptide(L)'
;DCSIDEVLSLLESDAGLIIDNLMASEEIDKLNSELSPYLETDSYGRDDFTGFKTKRIGALIARSDSCRKLALNEKINKVSKEYLDPFGDGYQLHFTSAVCIGPGESKQILHRDRGIWGGYLPRKVEPLMSTIWAVTDFTRENGATQIVPGSHKWDKDRLPNEDEIAYAEMTAGSVLLYTGTVLHGGGENITSSEARTGVFLHYALNWLRQEENQY
;
A
#
# COMPACT_ATOMS: atom_id res chain seq x y z
N ASP A 1 2.60 -20.60 -4.94
CA ASP A 1 1.14 -20.54 -4.75
C ASP A 1 0.82 -20.64 -3.25
N CYS A 2 0.71 -19.50 -2.56
CA CYS A 2 0.31 -19.47 -1.14
C CYS A 2 -1.22 -19.61 -1.00
N SER A 3 -1.66 -20.36 0.00
CA SER A 3 -3.08 -20.49 0.37
C SER A 3 -3.58 -19.22 1.06
N ILE A 4 -4.89 -19.05 1.15
CA ILE A 4 -5.50 -17.93 1.90
C ILE A 4 -5.13 -18.03 3.38
N ASP A 5 -5.18 -19.23 3.96
CA ASP A 5 -4.86 -19.47 5.37
C ASP A 5 -3.40 -19.07 5.71
N GLU A 6 -2.45 -19.36 4.81
CA GLU A 6 -1.05 -18.92 4.97
C GLU A 6 -0.94 -17.40 4.95
N VAL A 7 -1.64 -16.72 4.02
CA VAL A 7 -1.66 -15.26 3.94
C VAL A 7 -2.25 -14.65 5.21
N LEU A 8 -3.38 -15.16 5.70
CA LEU A 8 -4.03 -14.70 6.93
C LEU A 8 -3.13 -14.90 8.16
N SER A 9 -2.45 -16.06 8.24
CA SER A 9 -1.50 -16.35 9.33
C SER A 9 -0.33 -15.35 9.35
N LEU A 10 0.21 -14.99 8.19
CA LEU A 10 1.29 -14.00 8.07
C LEU A 10 0.80 -12.57 8.40
N LEU A 11 -0.42 -12.21 7.98
CA LEU A 11 -1.03 -10.94 8.37
C LEU A 11 -1.25 -10.85 9.89
N GLU A 12 -1.63 -11.96 10.54
CA GLU A 12 -1.78 -12.01 11.99
C GLU A 12 -0.44 -11.95 12.72
N SER A 13 0.61 -12.59 12.22
CA SER A 13 1.93 -12.60 12.85
C SER A 13 2.70 -11.30 12.63
N ASP A 14 2.83 -10.85 11.39
CA ASP A 14 3.74 -9.80 10.94
C ASP A 14 3.03 -8.53 10.45
N ALA A 15 1.73 -8.64 10.14
CA ALA A 15 0.89 -7.57 9.60
C ALA A 15 1.31 -7.08 8.20
N GLY A 16 2.16 -7.83 7.51
CA GLY A 16 2.56 -7.55 6.13
C GLY A 16 3.28 -8.72 5.49
N LEU A 17 3.06 -8.91 4.19
CA LEU A 17 3.72 -9.93 3.38
C LEU A 17 3.75 -9.54 1.91
N ILE A 18 4.63 -10.14 1.14
CA ILE A 18 4.71 -9.99 -0.31
C ILE A 18 4.19 -11.27 -0.98
N ILE A 19 3.36 -11.09 -2.00
CA ILE A 19 3.01 -12.15 -2.95
C ILE A 19 3.69 -11.80 -4.26
N ASP A 20 4.63 -12.65 -4.67
CA ASP A 20 5.42 -12.44 -5.87
C ASP A 20 4.63 -12.73 -7.15
N ASN A 21 4.88 -11.93 -8.19
CA ASN A 21 4.44 -12.17 -9.57
C ASN A 21 2.93 -12.43 -9.70
N LEU A 22 2.10 -11.60 -9.07
CA LEU A 22 0.64 -11.71 -9.14
C LEU A 22 0.06 -11.02 -10.40
N MET A 23 0.83 -10.15 -11.06
CA MET A 23 0.54 -9.60 -12.40
C MET A 23 1.55 -10.13 -13.42
N ALA A 24 1.08 -10.40 -14.63
CA ALA A 24 1.95 -10.71 -15.77
C ALA A 24 2.59 -9.41 -16.34
N SER A 25 3.69 -9.55 -17.09
CA SER A 25 4.41 -8.40 -17.66
C SER A 25 3.54 -7.54 -18.57
N GLU A 26 2.67 -8.16 -19.38
CA GLU A 26 1.75 -7.45 -20.27
C GLU A 26 0.70 -6.63 -19.51
N GLU A 27 0.30 -7.09 -18.31
CA GLU A 27 -0.62 -6.37 -17.43
C GLU A 27 0.07 -5.16 -16.80
N ILE A 28 1.36 -5.31 -16.44
CA ILE A 28 2.19 -4.21 -15.91
C ILE A 28 2.38 -3.12 -16.99
N ASP A 29 2.73 -3.52 -18.21
CA ASP A 29 2.93 -2.59 -19.34
C ASP A 29 1.65 -1.82 -19.63
N LYS A 30 0.50 -2.51 -19.64
CA LYS A 30 -0.80 -1.89 -19.83
C LYS A 30 -1.13 -0.91 -18.69
N LEU A 31 -0.96 -1.33 -17.45
CA LEU A 31 -1.18 -0.48 -16.26
C LEU A 31 -0.32 0.77 -16.31
N ASN A 32 0.97 0.62 -16.63
CA ASN A 32 1.89 1.75 -16.75
C ASN A 32 1.44 2.71 -17.87
N SER A 33 1.04 2.20 -19.04
CA SER A 33 0.55 3.02 -20.15
C SER A 33 -0.72 3.82 -19.81
N GLU A 34 -1.60 3.25 -18.99
CA GLU A 34 -2.83 3.92 -18.54
C GLU A 34 -2.55 5.02 -17.50
N LEU A 35 -1.51 4.86 -16.65
CA LEU A 35 -1.21 5.79 -15.56
C LEU A 35 -0.20 6.89 -15.94
N SER A 36 0.73 6.61 -16.86
CA SER A 36 1.80 7.54 -17.26
C SER A 36 1.30 8.93 -17.64
N PRO A 37 0.23 9.10 -18.47
CA PRO A 37 -0.25 10.44 -18.85
C PRO A 37 -0.68 11.31 -17.68
N TYR A 38 -1.20 10.69 -16.61
CA TYR A 38 -1.59 11.39 -15.40
C TYR A 38 -0.39 11.70 -14.51
N LEU A 39 0.53 10.74 -14.34
CA LEU A 39 1.74 10.94 -13.55
C LEU A 39 2.68 11.97 -14.18
N GLU A 40 2.77 12.04 -15.51
CA GLU A 40 3.61 13.03 -16.21
C GLU A 40 3.12 14.46 -15.97
N THR A 41 1.81 14.67 -15.93
CA THR A 41 1.17 15.99 -15.80
C THR A 41 0.93 16.42 -14.37
N ASP A 42 1.04 15.49 -13.40
CA ASP A 42 0.79 15.80 -11.98
C ASP A 42 1.95 16.56 -11.34
N SER A 43 1.64 17.32 -10.31
CA SER A 43 2.63 18.05 -9.51
C SER A 43 3.21 17.18 -8.40
N TYR A 44 4.41 17.51 -7.96
CA TYR A 44 5.01 16.92 -6.77
C TYR A 44 4.24 17.29 -5.50
N GLY A 45 4.40 16.46 -4.45
CA GLY A 45 3.90 16.75 -3.12
C GLY A 45 4.49 18.05 -2.56
N ARG A 46 3.91 18.54 -1.45
CA ARG A 46 4.21 19.88 -0.91
C ARG A 46 4.75 19.86 0.51
N ASP A 47 4.90 18.70 1.08
CA ASP A 47 5.37 18.51 2.46
C ASP A 47 6.14 17.18 2.59
N ASP A 48 6.75 16.97 3.74
CA ASP A 48 7.56 15.77 4.03
C ASP A 48 6.74 14.48 3.99
N PHE A 49 5.42 14.55 4.21
CA PHE A 49 4.56 13.37 4.18
C PHE A 49 4.18 13.00 2.74
N THR A 50 3.85 13.98 1.91
CA THR A 50 3.47 13.76 0.51
C THR A 50 4.67 13.62 -0.42
N GLY A 51 5.85 14.11 -0.01
CA GLY A 51 7.13 14.01 -0.69
C GLY A 51 7.35 15.06 -1.77
N PHE A 52 8.44 15.84 -1.68
CA PHE A 52 8.75 16.94 -2.60
C PHE A 52 9.19 16.49 -4.00
N LYS A 53 9.54 15.21 -4.15
CA LYS A 53 9.88 14.55 -5.42
C LYS A 53 9.00 13.34 -5.70
N THR A 54 7.84 13.28 -5.05
CA THR A 54 6.85 12.21 -5.18
C THR A 54 5.59 12.74 -5.84
N LYS A 55 5.10 12.05 -6.86
CA LYS A 55 3.81 12.33 -7.52
C LYS A 55 2.76 11.33 -7.03
N ARG A 56 1.52 11.81 -6.84
CA ARG A 56 0.41 10.99 -6.32
C ARG A 56 -0.87 11.31 -7.08
N ILE A 57 -1.37 10.35 -7.83
CA ILE A 57 -2.67 10.47 -8.51
C ILE A 57 -3.69 9.54 -7.86
N GLY A 58 -4.88 10.06 -7.58
CA GLY A 58 -6.03 9.29 -7.08
C GLY A 58 -7.07 9.02 -8.17
N ALA A 59 -8.27 8.62 -7.76
CA ALA A 59 -9.39 8.28 -8.64
C ALA A 59 -9.05 7.21 -9.69
N LEU A 60 -8.27 6.19 -9.28
CA LEU A 60 -7.74 5.20 -10.23
C LEU A 60 -8.85 4.35 -10.86
N ILE A 61 -9.96 4.15 -10.16
CA ILE A 61 -11.11 3.40 -10.69
C ILE A 61 -11.73 4.12 -11.89
N ALA A 62 -11.73 5.45 -11.89
CA ALA A 62 -12.20 6.24 -13.02
C ALA A 62 -11.16 6.35 -14.17
N ARG A 63 -9.89 6.17 -13.88
CA ARG A 63 -8.76 6.47 -14.81
C ARG A 63 -8.17 5.24 -15.50
N SER A 64 -8.30 4.04 -14.91
CA SER A 64 -7.59 2.86 -15.39
C SER A 64 -8.43 1.61 -15.33
N ASP A 65 -8.59 0.93 -16.48
CA ASP A 65 -9.21 -0.40 -16.55
C ASP A 65 -8.40 -1.45 -15.80
N SER A 66 -7.07 -1.33 -15.84
CA SER A 66 -6.16 -2.22 -15.12
C SER A 66 -6.33 -2.07 -13.61
N CYS A 67 -6.44 -0.84 -13.08
CA CYS A 67 -6.70 -0.62 -11.65
C CYS A 67 -8.06 -1.20 -11.21
N ARG A 68 -9.11 -1.13 -12.06
CA ARG A 68 -10.39 -1.81 -11.77
C ARG A 68 -10.23 -3.32 -11.65
N LYS A 69 -9.43 -3.94 -12.51
CA LYS A 69 -9.12 -5.39 -12.44
C LYS A 69 -8.34 -5.73 -11.17
N LEU A 70 -7.34 -4.93 -10.80
CA LEU A 70 -6.59 -5.12 -9.56
C LEU A 70 -7.50 -5.02 -8.33
N ALA A 71 -8.41 -4.03 -8.29
CA ALA A 71 -9.37 -3.87 -7.21
C ALA A 71 -10.34 -5.06 -7.07
N LEU A 72 -10.56 -5.79 -8.17
CA LEU A 72 -11.39 -6.99 -8.23
C LEU A 72 -10.59 -8.30 -8.19
N ASN A 73 -9.29 -8.26 -7.91
CA ASN A 73 -8.48 -9.48 -7.82
C ASN A 73 -9.07 -10.44 -6.78
N GLU A 74 -9.41 -11.65 -7.20
CA GLU A 74 -10.16 -12.62 -6.39
C GLU A 74 -9.42 -13.03 -5.11
N LYS A 75 -8.08 -13.26 -5.20
CA LYS A 75 -7.26 -13.63 -4.03
C LYS A 75 -7.24 -12.49 -3.01
N ILE A 76 -6.99 -11.26 -3.44
CA ILE A 76 -6.95 -10.07 -2.58
C ILE A 76 -8.31 -9.83 -1.93
N ASN A 77 -9.39 -9.90 -2.70
CA ASN A 77 -10.74 -9.71 -2.17
C ASN A 77 -11.12 -10.79 -1.15
N LYS A 78 -10.74 -12.04 -1.38
CA LYS A 78 -10.97 -13.12 -0.43
C LYS A 78 -10.20 -12.90 0.87
N VAL A 79 -8.90 -12.56 0.78
CA VAL A 79 -8.09 -12.22 1.96
C VAL A 79 -8.68 -11.02 2.70
N SER A 80 -9.02 -9.93 1.98
CA SER A 80 -9.62 -8.73 2.59
C SER A 80 -10.90 -9.05 3.35
N LYS A 81 -11.77 -9.85 2.73
CA LYS A 81 -13.02 -10.29 3.36
C LYS A 81 -12.75 -11.06 4.65
N GLU A 82 -11.98 -12.14 4.58
CA GLU A 82 -11.75 -13.03 5.71
C GLU A 82 -10.98 -12.33 6.84
N TYR A 83 -10.05 -11.41 6.50
CA TYR A 83 -9.27 -10.65 7.47
C TYR A 83 -10.10 -9.56 8.19
N LEU A 84 -11.02 -8.90 7.46
CA LEU A 84 -11.82 -7.79 8.01
C LEU A 84 -13.17 -8.23 8.61
N ASP A 85 -13.73 -9.38 8.20
CA ASP A 85 -15.01 -9.91 8.70
C ASP A 85 -15.14 -9.94 10.24
N PRO A 86 -14.07 -10.23 11.04
CA PRO A 86 -14.19 -10.20 12.50
C PRO A 86 -14.50 -8.81 13.09
N PHE A 87 -14.34 -7.74 12.31
CA PHE A 87 -14.45 -6.35 12.78
C PHE A 87 -15.66 -5.60 12.21
N GLY A 88 -16.39 -6.21 11.27
CA GLY A 88 -17.56 -5.59 10.66
C GLY A 88 -18.29 -6.50 9.69
N ASP A 89 -19.46 -6.06 9.23
CA ASP A 89 -20.27 -6.79 8.25
C ASP A 89 -19.88 -6.36 6.82
N GLY A 90 -18.66 -6.73 6.41
CA GLY A 90 -18.12 -6.45 5.09
C GLY A 90 -17.14 -5.29 5.02
N TYR A 91 -16.61 -5.09 3.83
CA TYR A 91 -15.60 -4.08 3.52
C TYR A 91 -15.93 -3.34 2.22
N GLN A 92 -15.24 -2.27 1.95
CA GLN A 92 -15.36 -1.45 0.76
C GLN A 92 -14.01 -0.95 0.28
N LEU A 93 -13.88 -0.63 -1.00
CA LEU A 93 -12.72 0.10 -1.51
C LEU A 93 -12.73 1.50 -0.89
N HIS A 94 -11.64 1.84 -0.20
CA HIS A 94 -11.55 3.03 0.64
C HIS A 94 -10.81 4.17 -0.06
N PHE A 95 -9.66 3.83 -0.65
CA PHE A 95 -8.73 4.79 -1.24
C PHE A 95 -7.94 4.13 -2.36
N THR A 96 -7.65 4.90 -3.41
CA THR A 96 -6.81 4.47 -4.52
C THR A 96 -5.75 5.52 -4.84
N SER A 97 -4.51 5.10 -5.06
CA SER A 97 -3.45 6.03 -5.48
C SER A 97 -2.37 5.34 -6.28
N ALA A 98 -1.91 5.96 -7.35
CA ALA A 98 -0.62 5.63 -7.93
C ALA A 98 0.42 6.62 -7.40
N VAL A 99 1.50 6.08 -6.84
CA VAL A 99 2.57 6.83 -6.19
C VAL A 99 3.88 6.58 -6.91
N CYS A 100 4.47 7.64 -7.42
CA CYS A 100 5.76 7.62 -8.11
C CYS A 100 6.78 8.40 -7.28
N ILE A 101 7.70 7.69 -6.63
CA ILE A 101 8.80 8.25 -5.83
C ILE A 101 9.97 8.53 -6.76
N GLY A 102 10.28 9.80 -6.97
CA GLY A 102 11.37 10.22 -7.86
C GLY A 102 12.76 10.16 -7.19
N PRO A 103 13.83 10.25 -8.02
CA PRO A 103 15.21 10.26 -7.55
C PRO A 103 15.49 11.35 -6.51
N GLY A 104 16.16 10.97 -5.42
CA GLY A 104 16.53 11.87 -4.32
C GLY A 104 15.36 12.27 -3.42
N GLU A 105 14.25 11.53 -3.43
CA GLU A 105 13.18 11.71 -2.44
C GLU A 105 13.59 11.18 -1.07
N SER A 106 13.24 11.91 -0.02
CA SER A 106 13.49 11.52 1.37
C SER A 106 12.55 10.39 1.81
N LYS A 107 12.97 9.60 2.79
CA LYS A 107 12.08 8.61 3.40
C LYS A 107 10.88 9.29 4.09
N GLN A 108 9.73 8.70 3.96
CA GLN A 108 8.53 9.10 4.66
C GLN A 108 8.62 8.73 6.15
N ILE A 109 8.04 9.55 7.02
CA ILE A 109 7.89 9.18 8.43
C ILE A 109 7.04 7.92 8.57
N LEU A 110 7.46 7.00 9.44
CA LEU A 110 6.70 5.80 9.74
C LEU A 110 5.37 6.17 10.41
N HIS A 111 4.29 5.63 9.87
CA HIS A 111 2.93 5.91 10.30
C HIS A 111 2.06 4.66 10.26
N ARG A 112 0.82 4.78 10.73
CA ARG A 112 -0.20 3.74 10.63
C ARG A 112 -1.41 4.34 9.91
N ASP A 113 -1.88 3.70 8.84
CA ASP A 113 -2.99 4.19 8.02
C ASP A 113 -4.31 4.32 8.80
N ARG A 114 -4.51 3.49 9.82
CA ARG A 114 -5.66 3.65 10.73
C ARG A 114 -5.76 5.04 11.37
N GLY A 115 -4.68 5.81 11.35
CA GLY A 115 -4.62 7.16 11.90
C GLY A 115 -5.58 8.15 11.25
N ILE A 116 -6.03 7.90 10.04
CA ILE A 116 -6.95 8.79 9.32
C ILE A 116 -8.31 8.96 10.03
N TRP A 117 -8.75 7.95 10.79
CA TRP A 117 -9.94 8.05 11.63
C TRP A 117 -9.63 8.58 13.05
N GLY A 118 -8.44 9.13 13.27
CA GLY A 118 -7.99 9.66 14.56
C GLY A 118 -7.81 8.55 15.61
N GLY A 119 -7.83 8.94 16.87
CA GLY A 119 -7.70 8.02 18.00
C GLY A 119 -9.00 7.35 18.45
N TYR A 120 -10.09 7.52 17.71
CA TYR A 120 -11.43 7.08 18.13
C TYR A 120 -11.69 5.58 17.93
N LEU A 121 -10.99 4.93 17.03
CA LEU A 121 -11.16 3.49 16.81
C LEU A 121 -10.45 2.68 17.90
N PRO A 122 -11.14 1.74 18.57
CA PRO A 122 -10.49 0.84 19.52
C PRO A 122 -9.33 0.08 18.89
N ARG A 123 -8.22 -0.04 19.62
CA ARG A 123 -7.00 -0.71 19.09
C ARG A 123 -7.24 -2.16 18.62
N LYS A 124 -8.19 -2.86 19.22
CA LYS A 124 -8.56 -4.21 18.83
C LYS A 124 -9.29 -4.32 17.50
N VAL A 125 -9.74 -3.20 16.92
CA VAL A 125 -10.40 -3.18 15.60
C VAL A 125 -9.34 -2.91 14.54
N GLU A 126 -9.15 -3.83 13.59
CA GLU A 126 -8.38 -3.56 12.39
C GLU A 126 -9.31 -2.90 11.36
N PRO A 127 -9.09 -1.61 11.02
CA PRO A 127 -10.03 -0.88 10.18
C PRO A 127 -9.83 -1.12 8.69
N LEU A 128 -8.62 -1.52 8.26
CA LEU A 128 -8.33 -1.66 6.84
C LEU A 128 -7.19 -2.65 6.56
N MET A 129 -7.23 -3.19 5.36
CA MET A 129 -6.14 -3.89 4.71
C MET A 129 -5.73 -3.12 3.44
N SER A 130 -4.45 -3.01 3.22
CA SER A 130 -3.86 -2.25 2.11
C SER A 130 -3.07 -3.16 1.18
N THR A 131 -3.03 -2.79 -0.10
CA THR A 131 -2.15 -3.41 -1.09
C THR A 131 -1.31 -2.36 -1.78
N ILE A 132 -0.04 -2.70 -2.07
CA ILE A 132 0.84 -1.93 -2.96
C ILE A 132 1.29 -2.86 -4.08
N TRP A 133 0.81 -2.61 -5.29
CA TRP A 133 1.18 -3.35 -6.49
C TRP A 133 2.40 -2.69 -7.13
N ALA A 134 3.47 -3.43 -7.30
CA ALA A 134 4.70 -2.94 -7.91
C ALA A 134 4.54 -2.78 -9.42
N VAL A 135 4.58 -1.55 -9.91
CA VAL A 135 4.61 -1.25 -11.35
C VAL A 135 6.05 -1.24 -11.87
N THR A 136 6.99 -0.82 -11.05
CA THR A 136 8.45 -0.98 -11.25
C THR A 136 8.99 -1.92 -10.18
N ASP A 137 10.23 -2.36 -10.32
CA ASP A 137 10.91 -3.04 -9.21
C ASP A 137 11.02 -2.09 -8.00
N PHE A 138 10.86 -2.65 -6.80
CA PHE A 138 11.09 -1.97 -5.55
C PHE A 138 12.38 -2.48 -4.94
N THR A 139 13.36 -1.62 -4.82
CA THR A 139 14.63 -1.89 -4.15
C THR A 139 14.81 -0.94 -2.98
N ARG A 140 15.68 -1.29 -2.06
CA ARG A 140 16.02 -0.40 -0.94
C ARG A 140 16.51 0.96 -1.43
N GLU A 141 17.27 0.99 -2.53
CA GLU A 141 17.86 2.19 -3.10
C GLU A 141 16.86 3.11 -3.78
N ASN A 142 15.77 2.55 -4.38
CA ASN A 142 14.79 3.35 -5.10
C ASN A 142 13.53 3.70 -4.31
N GLY A 143 13.52 3.39 -3.00
CA GLY A 143 12.42 3.78 -2.10
C GLY A 143 11.40 2.68 -1.85
N ALA A 144 11.84 1.39 -1.78
CA ALA A 144 10.98 0.30 -1.31
C ALA A 144 10.31 0.66 0.02
N THR A 145 9.07 0.27 0.18
CA THR A 145 8.28 0.57 1.38
C THR A 145 8.96 0.03 2.63
N GLN A 146 9.21 0.90 3.59
CA GLN A 146 9.61 0.51 4.94
C GLN A 146 8.42 -0.09 5.66
N ILE A 147 8.60 -1.22 6.33
CA ILE A 147 7.59 -1.87 7.15
C ILE A 147 8.22 -2.41 8.41
N VAL A 148 7.49 -2.39 9.52
CA VAL A 148 7.96 -2.91 10.81
C VAL A 148 7.11 -4.12 11.17
N PRO A 149 7.54 -5.34 10.83
CA PRO A 149 6.76 -6.55 11.07
C PRO A 149 6.39 -6.71 12.54
N GLY A 150 5.13 -7.11 12.80
CA GLY A 150 4.62 -7.31 14.16
C GLY A 150 4.28 -6.02 14.93
N SER A 151 4.57 -4.83 14.39
CA SER A 151 4.33 -3.55 15.09
C SER A 151 2.86 -3.20 15.31
N HIS A 152 1.94 -3.89 14.66
CA HIS A 152 0.49 -3.79 14.92
C HIS A 152 0.12 -4.23 16.35
N LYS A 153 0.94 -5.09 16.96
CA LYS A 153 0.80 -5.58 18.34
C LYS A 153 1.42 -4.67 19.39
N TRP A 154 2.23 -3.67 18.96
CA TRP A 154 2.96 -2.82 19.87
C TRP A 154 2.09 -1.74 20.52
N ASP A 155 2.55 -1.22 21.65
CA ASP A 155 1.97 -0.02 22.23
C ASP A 155 2.08 1.15 21.23
N LYS A 156 1.11 2.06 21.31
CA LYS A 156 0.96 3.14 20.31
C LYS A 156 2.19 4.05 20.20
N ASP A 157 2.91 4.23 21.30
CA ASP A 157 4.03 5.18 21.42
C ASP A 157 5.40 4.51 21.23
N ARG A 158 5.43 3.18 20.99
CA ARG A 158 6.67 2.47 20.70
C ARG A 158 7.18 2.82 19.31
N LEU A 159 8.42 3.31 19.25
CA LEU A 159 9.16 3.54 18.01
C LEU A 159 10.05 2.32 17.71
N PRO A 160 10.27 1.97 16.44
CA PRO A 160 11.19 0.90 16.06
C PRO A 160 12.64 1.35 16.19
N ASN A 161 13.53 0.38 16.47
CA ASN A 161 14.96 0.52 16.18
C ASN A 161 15.19 0.31 14.67
N GLU A 162 16.36 0.68 14.17
CA GLU A 162 16.69 0.55 12.75
C GLU A 162 16.70 -0.91 12.26
N ASP A 163 17.10 -1.85 13.09
CA ASP A 163 17.14 -3.29 12.81
C ASP A 163 15.77 -3.97 12.83
N GLU A 164 14.74 -3.29 13.33
CA GLU A 164 13.35 -3.77 13.28
C GLU A 164 12.61 -3.32 12.00
N ILE A 165 13.24 -2.46 11.18
CA ILE A 165 12.67 -1.94 9.93
C ILE A 165 13.09 -2.85 8.77
N ALA A 166 12.12 -3.50 8.16
CA ALA A 166 12.29 -4.23 6.90
C ALA A 166 11.95 -3.35 5.70
N TYR A 167 12.48 -3.69 4.54
CA TYR A 167 12.14 -3.06 3.27
C TYR A 167 11.40 -4.07 2.40
N ALA A 168 10.25 -3.69 1.87
CA ALA A 168 9.45 -4.50 0.97
C ALA A 168 10.06 -4.47 -0.44
N GLU A 169 11.23 -5.12 -0.60
CA GLU A 169 11.88 -5.29 -1.89
C GLU A 169 11.13 -6.36 -2.68
N MET A 170 10.72 -6.03 -3.90
CA MET A 170 9.91 -6.92 -4.74
C MET A 170 10.04 -6.54 -6.21
N THR A 171 9.91 -7.53 -7.09
CA THR A 171 9.90 -7.32 -8.53
C THR A 171 8.58 -6.71 -9.00
N ALA A 172 8.61 -6.02 -10.14
CA ALA A 172 7.41 -5.56 -10.81
C ALA A 172 6.41 -6.72 -11.01
N GLY A 173 5.13 -6.46 -10.77
CA GLY A 173 4.07 -7.48 -10.79
C GLY A 173 3.79 -8.16 -9.46
N SER A 174 4.64 -7.95 -8.45
CA SER A 174 4.39 -8.41 -7.08
C SER A 174 3.48 -7.46 -6.31
N VAL A 175 2.93 -7.91 -5.20
CA VAL A 175 2.07 -7.10 -4.33
C VAL A 175 2.47 -7.25 -2.87
N LEU A 176 2.66 -6.12 -2.19
CA LEU A 176 2.75 -6.05 -0.74
C LEU A 176 1.33 -5.93 -0.18
N LEU A 177 0.93 -6.86 0.71
CA LEU A 177 -0.26 -6.75 1.54
C LEU A 177 0.16 -6.32 2.94
N TYR A 178 -0.57 -5.39 3.54
CA TYR A 178 -0.29 -4.96 4.91
C TYR A 178 -1.55 -4.41 5.59
N THR A 179 -1.53 -4.40 6.92
CA THR A 179 -2.67 -3.94 7.74
C THR A 179 -2.57 -2.46 8.03
N GLY A 180 -3.71 -1.79 8.26
CA GLY A 180 -3.72 -0.37 8.60
C GLY A 180 -3.08 -0.04 9.95
N THR A 181 -2.79 -1.04 10.77
CA THR A 181 -2.20 -0.87 12.10
C THR A 181 -0.68 -1.08 12.13
N VAL A 182 -0.08 -1.67 11.10
CA VAL A 182 1.37 -1.83 11.01
C VAL A 182 2.07 -0.47 10.79
N LEU A 183 3.24 -0.27 11.40
CA LEU A 183 4.10 0.87 11.10
C LEU A 183 4.75 0.67 9.73
N HIS A 184 4.58 1.64 8.85
CA HIS A 184 5.17 1.62 7.51
C HIS A 184 5.38 3.05 6.97
N GLY A 185 6.05 3.16 5.83
CA GLY A 185 6.29 4.43 5.15
C GLY A 185 7.09 4.22 3.86
N GLY A 186 7.07 5.17 2.94
CA GLY A 186 7.93 5.13 1.77
C GLY A 186 9.41 5.17 2.17
N GLY A 187 10.25 4.36 1.52
CA GLY A 187 11.70 4.44 1.65
C GLY A 187 12.25 5.68 0.95
N GLU A 188 13.48 6.07 1.27
CA GLU A 188 14.17 7.10 0.50
C GLU A 188 14.61 6.56 -0.86
N ASN A 189 14.58 7.40 -1.87
CA ASN A 189 15.12 7.08 -3.19
C ASN A 189 16.48 7.76 -3.35
N ILE A 190 17.56 7.02 -3.12
CA ILE A 190 18.95 7.51 -3.24
C ILE A 190 19.52 7.38 -4.66
N THR A 191 18.74 6.84 -5.59
CA THR A 191 19.17 6.70 -6.99
C THR A 191 19.28 8.06 -7.67
N SER A 192 20.02 8.12 -8.76
CA SER A 192 20.17 9.34 -9.56
C SER A 192 19.13 9.48 -10.67
N SER A 193 18.47 8.40 -11.08
CA SER A 193 17.63 8.38 -12.29
C SER A 193 16.43 7.42 -12.22
N GLU A 194 16.33 6.55 -11.24
CA GLU A 194 15.27 5.55 -11.15
C GLU A 194 14.09 6.05 -10.33
N ALA A 195 12.90 6.09 -10.91
CA ALA A 195 11.67 6.34 -10.19
C ALA A 195 11.00 5.01 -9.81
N ARG A 196 10.40 4.96 -8.63
CA ARG A 196 9.68 3.80 -8.14
C ARG A 196 8.19 4.07 -8.16
N THR A 197 7.44 3.30 -8.94
CA THR A 197 5.99 3.45 -9.09
C THR A 197 5.22 2.26 -8.53
N GLY A 198 4.24 2.54 -7.67
CA GLY A 198 3.33 1.55 -7.13
C GLY A 198 1.87 2.01 -7.14
N VAL A 199 0.96 1.07 -7.28
CA VAL A 199 -0.49 1.28 -7.19
C VAL A 199 -0.98 0.81 -5.82
N PHE A 200 -1.61 1.70 -5.09
CA PHE A 200 -2.18 1.50 -3.76
C PHE A 200 -3.69 1.30 -3.87
N LEU A 201 -4.19 0.22 -3.31
CA LEU A 201 -5.63 -0.04 -3.17
C LEU A 201 -5.89 -0.42 -1.71
N HIS A 202 -6.69 0.39 -1.02
CA HIS A 202 -7.02 0.21 0.38
C HIS A 202 -8.46 -0.27 0.54
N TYR A 203 -8.67 -1.30 1.33
CA TYR A 203 -9.96 -1.90 1.64
C TYR A 203 -10.26 -1.66 3.12
N ALA A 204 -11.31 -0.91 3.42
CA ALA A 204 -11.70 -0.58 4.79
C ALA A 204 -13.04 -1.20 5.16
N LEU A 205 -13.31 -1.31 6.45
CA LEU A 205 -14.63 -1.71 6.97
C LEU A 205 -15.73 -0.83 6.37
N ASN A 206 -16.83 -1.43 5.95
CA ASN A 206 -17.90 -0.76 5.22
C ASN A 206 -18.66 0.31 6.03
N TRP A 207 -18.57 0.30 7.35
CA TRP A 207 -19.18 1.29 8.24
C TRP A 207 -18.27 2.53 8.49
N LEU A 208 -17.05 2.52 7.97
CA LEU A 208 -16.13 3.66 8.02
C LEU A 208 -16.33 4.55 6.80
N ARG A 209 -16.15 5.86 6.98
CA ARG A 209 -16.17 6.78 5.85
C ARG A 209 -14.93 6.54 4.98
N GLN A 210 -15.16 6.43 3.67
CA GLN A 210 -14.09 6.39 2.67
C GLN A 210 -13.34 7.72 2.62
N GLU A 211 -12.03 7.66 2.38
CA GLU A 211 -11.21 8.84 2.09
C GLU A 211 -11.47 9.35 0.67
N GLU A 212 -11.60 8.43 -0.27
CA GLU A 212 -11.94 8.74 -1.67
C GLU A 212 -13.35 8.23 -1.97
N ASN A 213 -14.19 9.08 -2.56
CA ASN A 213 -15.53 8.68 -2.97
C ASN A 213 -15.46 7.75 -4.18
N GLN A 214 -15.91 6.51 -4.00
CA GLN A 214 -15.91 5.47 -5.05
C GLN A 214 -17.29 5.29 -5.72
N TYR A 215 -18.26 6.18 -5.44
CA TYR A 215 -19.60 6.16 -6.06
C TYR A 215 -19.68 6.96 -7.33
#